data_dc3dee2afdab34d46183855dd83a06aa
#
_entry.id   dc3dee2afdab34d46183855dd83a06aa
#
_cell.length_a   1.000
_cell.length_b   1.000
_cell.length_c   1.000
_cell.angle_alpha   90.00
_cell.angle_beta   90.00
_cell.angle_gamma   90.00
#
_symmetry.space_group_name_H-M   'P 1'
#
loop_
_entity.id
_entity.type
_entity.pdbx_description
1 polymer ?
#
loop_
_entity_poly.entity_id
_entity_poly.type
_entity_poly.pdbx_seq_one_letter_code
_entity_poly.pdbx_strand_id
1 'polypeptide(L)'
;VTVTYCGNVSDQPNPSTTEPRDSTVTAYRERLWVPWWWWPIGFGVTALLAAEIQMAMGGSYGWVPYVCLFPVPVWVLFWLSRHKVQVAPDASGTPELHVGPAHLPVNFVSRAAVVAPTAKSAALGRQLDPAAYVQHRPWVGPMVLLVLDDPDDPTPYWLVSTREPEQVLAALGLPSAG
;
A
#
# COMPACT_ATOMS: atom_id res chain seq x y z
N VAL A 1 -77.33 -19.62 2.09
CA VAL A 1 -76.42 -18.54 2.50
C VAL A 1 -75.04 -18.97 2.03
N THR A 2 -74.65 -18.37 0.87
CA THR A 2 -73.40 -18.66 0.17
C THR A 2 -72.40 -17.57 0.53
N VAL A 3 -71.30 -17.93 1.17
CA VAL A 3 -70.22 -16.99 1.46
C VAL A 3 -69.09 -17.30 0.47
N THR A 4 -68.92 -16.38 -0.50
CA THR A 4 -67.82 -16.40 -1.45
C THR A 4 -66.57 -15.77 -0.81
N TYR A 5 -65.50 -16.53 -0.65
CA TYR A 5 -64.20 -16.04 -0.18
C TYR A 5 -63.34 -15.69 -1.41
N CYS A 6 -63.20 -14.41 -1.70
CA CYS A 6 -62.17 -13.95 -2.63
C CYS A 6 -60.85 -13.84 -1.94
N GLY A 7 -59.99 -14.82 -2.14
CA GLY A 7 -58.60 -14.76 -1.76
C GLY A 7 -57.79 -13.87 -2.69
N ASN A 8 -57.28 -12.78 -2.16
CA ASN A 8 -56.35 -11.89 -2.86
C ASN A 8 -54.96 -12.54 -2.91
N VAL A 9 -54.59 -13.09 -4.06
CA VAL A 9 -53.23 -13.59 -4.36
C VAL A 9 -52.51 -12.46 -5.10
N SER A 10 -51.82 -11.62 -4.37
CA SER A 10 -50.88 -10.65 -4.95
C SER A 10 -49.98 -10.09 -3.86
N ASP A 11 -49.09 -10.89 -3.33
CA ASP A 11 -47.91 -10.34 -2.67
C ASP A 11 -46.78 -11.40 -2.75
N GLN A 12 -46.32 -11.63 -4.00
CA GLN A 12 -45.00 -12.22 -4.20
C GLN A 12 -43.98 -11.08 -4.26
N PRO A 13 -42.99 -11.05 -3.38
CA PRO A 13 -41.88 -10.15 -3.54
C PRO A 13 -41.15 -10.52 -4.82
N ASN A 14 -41.11 -9.61 -5.77
CA ASN A 14 -40.35 -9.72 -7.00
C ASN A 14 -38.82 -9.82 -6.68
N PRO A 15 -38.12 -10.91 -7.00
CA PRO A 15 -36.71 -11.11 -6.66
C PRO A 15 -35.74 -10.45 -7.65
N SER A 16 -36.18 -9.43 -8.38
CA SER A 16 -35.35 -8.77 -9.41
C SER A 16 -35.17 -7.28 -9.21
N THR A 17 -35.07 -6.82 -7.95
CA THR A 17 -34.39 -5.56 -7.71
C THR A 17 -32.91 -5.88 -7.44
N THR A 18 -32.18 -6.10 -8.51
CA THR A 18 -30.72 -5.93 -8.50
C THR A 18 -30.51 -4.45 -8.18
N GLU A 19 -30.33 -4.13 -6.89
CA GLU A 19 -29.79 -2.83 -6.52
C GLU A 19 -28.53 -2.62 -7.37
N PRO A 20 -28.42 -1.49 -8.09
CA PRO A 20 -27.15 -1.10 -8.64
C PRO A 20 -26.19 -1.04 -7.43
N ARG A 21 -25.21 -1.94 -7.37
CA ARG A 21 -24.04 -1.72 -6.52
C ARG A 21 -23.47 -0.41 -7.02
N ASP A 22 -23.85 0.64 -6.33
CA ASP A 22 -23.22 1.94 -6.44
C ASP A 22 -21.77 1.73 -6.04
N SER A 23 -20.96 1.34 -7.02
CA SER A 23 -19.53 1.18 -6.88
C SER A 23 -18.93 2.58 -6.80
N THR A 24 -19.26 3.29 -5.72
CA THR A 24 -18.52 4.48 -5.35
C THR A 24 -17.10 4.00 -5.10
N VAL A 25 -16.25 4.14 -6.11
CA VAL A 25 -14.81 3.88 -5.98
C VAL A 25 -14.31 4.75 -4.85
N THR A 26 -14.15 4.14 -3.68
CA THR A 26 -13.67 4.83 -2.49
C THR A 26 -12.22 5.15 -2.71
N ALA A 27 -11.91 6.42 -2.99
CA ALA A 27 -10.53 6.86 -3.11
C ALA A 27 -9.80 6.60 -1.79
N TYR A 28 -8.86 5.65 -1.82
CA TYR A 28 -8.00 5.34 -0.69
C TYR A 28 -6.65 6.00 -0.88
N ARG A 29 -6.09 6.57 0.19
CA ARG A 29 -4.76 7.19 0.15
C ARG A 29 -4.03 7.00 1.47
N GLU A 30 -2.93 6.29 1.42
CA GLU A 30 -2.03 6.07 2.55
C GLU A 30 -0.66 6.71 2.30
N ARG A 31 -0.10 7.37 3.32
CA ARG A 31 1.29 7.80 3.36
C ARG A 31 2.07 6.93 4.33
N LEU A 32 3.07 6.25 3.82
CA LEU A 32 3.93 5.37 4.62
C LEU A 32 5.04 6.18 5.31
N TRP A 33 4.66 6.96 6.31
CA TRP A 33 5.61 7.75 7.09
C TRP A 33 6.61 6.85 7.81
N VAL A 34 7.87 7.30 7.81
CA VAL A 34 8.93 6.68 8.61
C VAL A 34 8.63 6.91 10.09
N PRO A 35 8.77 5.88 10.97
CA PRO A 35 8.57 6.01 12.39
C PRO A 35 9.46 7.10 13.01
N TRP A 36 8.93 7.83 14.01
CA TRP A 36 9.60 8.97 14.61
C TRP A 36 10.96 8.63 15.26
N TRP A 37 11.16 7.40 15.73
CA TRP A 37 12.41 6.94 16.34
C TRP A 37 13.57 6.79 15.35
N TRP A 38 13.33 6.81 14.05
CA TRP A 38 14.37 6.87 13.02
C TRP A 38 15.09 8.22 12.99
N TRP A 39 14.42 9.31 13.45
CA TRP A 39 15.00 10.64 13.49
C TRP A 39 16.19 10.72 14.46
N PRO A 40 16.05 10.34 15.76
CA PRO A 40 17.20 10.33 16.65
C PRO A 40 18.32 9.39 16.19
N ILE A 41 18.02 8.25 15.57
CA ILE A 41 19.05 7.37 15.02
C ILE A 41 19.79 8.07 13.86
N GLY A 42 19.09 8.67 12.92
CA GLY A 42 19.69 9.40 11.80
C GLY A 42 20.59 10.53 12.28
N PHE A 43 20.13 11.33 13.23
CA PHE A 43 20.93 12.40 13.80
C PHE A 43 22.12 11.89 14.64
N GLY A 44 21.96 10.79 15.38
CA GLY A 44 23.01 10.16 16.16
C GLY A 44 24.17 9.66 15.27
N VAL A 45 23.83 8.95 14.19
CA VAL A 45 24.83 8.49 13.21
C VAL A 45 25.53 9.68 12.56
N THR A 46 24.79 10.71 12.19
CA THR A 46 25.35 11.93 11.58
C THR A 46 26.28 12.67 12.52
N ALA A 47 25.89 12.79 13.80
CA ALA A 47 26.74 13.43 14.82
C ALA A 47 28.03 12.65 15.05
N LEU A 48 27.97 11.31 15.08
CA LEU A 48 29.15 10.46 15.20
C LEU A 48 30.10 10.67 14.01
N LEU A 49 29.59 10.61 12.78
CA LEU A 49 30.40 10.85 11.59
C LEU A 49 30.99 12.25 11.56
N ALA A 50 30.24 13.28 11.98
CA ALA A 50 30.73 14.64 12.05
C ALA A 50 31.86 14.77 13.09
N ALA A 51 31.77 14.09 14.23
CA ALA A 51 32.80 14.05 15.25
C ALA A 51 34.08 13.36 14.75
N GLU A 52 33.99 12.26 14.04
CA GLU A 52 35.13 11.60 13.42
C GLU A 52 35.87 12.52 12.44
N ILE A 53 35.12 13.20 11.56
CA ILE A 53 35.71 14.14 10.61
C ILE A 53 36.35 15.33 11.35
N GLN A 54 35.71 15.84 12.40
CA GLN A 54 36.24 16.92 13.21
C GLN A 54 37.58 16.53 13.85
N MET A 55 37.70 15.32 14.41
CA MET A 55 38.94 14.81 14.97
C MET A 55 40.06 14.71 13.91
N ALA A 56 39.71 14.31 12.70
CA ALA A 56 40.66 14.17 11.59
C ALA A 56 41.13 15.53 11.05
N MET A 57 40.23 16.54 10.97
CA MET A 57 40.56 17.84 10.38
C MET A 57 41.33 18.75 11.31
N GLY A 58 41.07 18.72 12.61
CA GLY A 58 41.65 19.62 13.63
C GLY A 58 41.43 21.12 13.33
N GLY A 59 41.58 21.96 14.38
CA GLY A 59 41.59 23.41 14.21
C GLY A 59 40.23 24.11 14.24
N SER A 60 40.19 25.38 13.78
CA SER A 60 39.08 26.30 13.96
C SER A 60 37.81 25.97 13.14
N TYR A 61 37.90 25.03 12.20
CA TYR A 61 36.79 24.66 11.29
C TYR A 61 36.02 23.40 11.74
N GLY A 62 36.19 22.96 13.01
CA GLY A 62 35.56 21.75 13.54
C GLY A 62 34.01 21.71 13.50
N TRP A 63 33.35 22.86 13.33
CA TRP A 63 31.89 22.95 13.21
C TRP A 63 31.37 22.63 11.78
N VAL A 64 32.24 22.74 10.76
CA VAL A 64 31.86 22.58 9.35
C VAL A 64 31.23 21.21 9.05
N PRO A 65 31.76 20.07 9.52
CA PRO A 65 31.16 18.75 9.29
C PRO A 65 29.71 18.67 9.80
N TYR A 66 29.40 19.29 10.95
CA TYR A 66 28.05 19.29 11.49
C TYR A 66 27.06 20.01 10.60
N VAL A 67 27.42 21.24 10.14
CA VAL A 67 26.54 22.02 9.26
C VAL A 67 26.29 21.31 7.91
N CYS A 68 27.30 20.66 7.36
CA CYS A 68 27.20 19.96 6.09
C CYS A 68 26.42 18.63 6.22
N LEU A 69 26.58 17.89 7.32
CA LEU A 69 26.01 16.57 7.47
C LEU A 69 24.59 16.56 8.08
N PHE A 70 24.25 17.50 8.95
CA PHE A 70 22.93 17.54 9.61
C PHE A 70 21.72 17.64 8.66
N PRO A 71 21.79 18.32 7.50
CA PRO A 71 20.71 18.30 6.53
C PRO A 71 20.46 16.93 5.88
N VAL A 72 21.47 16.05 5.85
CA VAL A 72 21.41 14.76 5.16
C VAL A 72 20.32 13.84 5.74
N PRO A 73 20.26 13.54 7.07
CA PRO A 73 19.20 12.70 7.62
C PRO A 73 17.81 13.29 7.40
N VAL A 74 17.67 14.62 7.48
CA VAL A 74 16.41 15.32 7.19
C VAL A 74 15.98 15.04 5.76
N TRP A 75 16.85 15.24 4.78
CA TRP A 75 16.57 15.02 3.37
C TRP A 75 16.26 13.54 3.08
N VAL A 76 17.05 12.61 3.61
CA VAL A 76 16.86 11.16 3.42
C VAL A 76 15.52 10.70 4.02
N LEU A 77 15.20 11.09 5.26
CA LEU A 77 13.96 10.70 5.93
C LEU A 77 12.73 11.30 5.24
N PHE A 78 12.81 12.53 4.77
CA PHE A 78 11.76 13.12 3.94
C PHE A 78 11.61 12.39 2.61
N TRP A 79 12.69 12.03 1.95
CA TRP A 79 12.67 11.28 0.69
C TRP A 79 12.05 9.89 0.89
N LEU A 80 12.41 9.19 1.97
CA LEU A 80 11.80 7.91 2.34
C LEU A 80 10.30 8.02 2.64
N SER A 81 9.86 9.14 3.22
CA SER A 81 8.46 9.39 3.58
C SER A 81 7.57 9.81 2.40
N ARG A 82 8.13 10.04 1.22
CA ARG A 82 7.37 10.51 0.04
C ARG A 82 6.54 9.43 -0.64
N HIS A 83 6.77 8.17 -0.30
CA HIS A 83 6.05 7.05 -0.93
C HIS A 83 4.60 7.01 -0.47
N LYS A 84 3.72 6.90 -1.45
CA LYS A 84 2.27 6.85 -1.26
C LYS A 84 1.73 5.59 -1.91
N VAL A 85 0.74 4.99 -1.27
CA VAL A 85 -0.14 3.99 -1.85
C VAL A 85 -1.50 4.64 -2.00
N GLN A 86 -2.06 4.62 -3.19
CA GLN A 86 -3.33 5.26 -3.49
C GLN A 86 -4.17 4.34 -4.37
N VAL A 87 -5.47 4.31 -4.11
CA VAL A 87 -6.45 3.76 -5.03
C VAL A 87 -7.27 4.92 -5.55
N ALA A 88 -7.26 5.12 -6.85
CA ALA A 88 -8.03 6.18 -7.51
C ALA A 88 -8.66 5.62 -8.78
N PRO A 89 -9.82 6.12 -9.21
CA PRO A 89 -10.37 5.76 -10.50
C PRO A 89 -9.49 6.30 -11.63
N ASP A 90 -9.30 5.51 -12.66
CA ASP A 90 -8.72 5.96 -13.92
C ASP A 90 -9.69 6.84 -14.72
N ALA A 91 -9.33 7.24 -15.94
CA ALA A 91 -10.19 8.03 -16.83
C ALA A 91 -11.49 7.30 -17.23
N SER A 92 -11.53 5.97 -17.10
CA SER A 92 -12.72 5.13 -17.39
C SER A 92 -13.60 4.89 -16.15
N GLY A 93 -13.16 5.35 -14.97
CA GLY A 93 -13.83 5.09 -13.69
C GLY A 93 -13.48 3.75 -13.05
N THR A 94 -12.53 3.00 -13.63
CA THR A 94 -12.05 1.72 -13.10
C THR A 94 -11.08 1.99 -11.92
N PRO A 95 -11.21 1.27 -10.79
CA PRO A 95 -10.25 1.39 -9.70
C PRO A 95 -8.84 1.01 -10.16
N GLU A 96 -7.88 1.87 -9.85
CA GLU A 96 -6.48 1.67 -10.16
C GLU A 96 -5.62 1.86 -8.92
N LEU A 97 -4.71 0.92 -8.68
CA LEU A 97 -3.76 0.99 -7.57
C LEU A 97 -2.49 1.72 -8.04
N HIS A 98 -2.20 2.85 -7.41
CA HIS A 98 -0.98 3.61 -7.63
C HIS A 98 0.01 3.39 -6.49
N VAL A 99 1.21 2.90 -6.82
CA VAL A 99 2.29 2.63 -5.88
C VAL A 99 3.58 3.31 -6.37
N GLY A 100 3.83 4.50 -5.88
CA GLY A 100 4.93 5.34 -6.39
C GLY A 100 4.71 5.74 -7.86
N PRO A 101 5.63 5.37 -8.77
CA PRO A 101 5.47 5.63 -10.21
C PRO A 101 4.65 4.56 -10.95
N ALA A 102 4.44 3.40 -10.33
CA ALA A 102 3.74 2.28 -10.93
C ALA A 102 2.23 2.35 -10.67
N HIS A 103 1.45 1.89 -11.63
CA HIS A 103 0.00 1.85 -11.57
C HIS A 103 -0.51 0.51 -12.08
N LEU A 104 -1.56 -0.01 -11.43
CA LEU A 104 -2.16 -1.30 -11.73
C LEU A 104 -3.67 -1.18 -11.77
N PRO A 105 -4.30 -1.27 -12.94
CA PRO A 105 -5.75 -1.39 -13.08
C PRO A 105 -6.26 -2.69 -12.46
N VAL A 106 -7.38 -2.62 -11.73
CA VAL A 106 -7.95 -3.78 -11.04
C VAL A 106 -8.35 -4.91 -11.98
N ASN A 107 -8.61 -4.60 -13.25
CA ASN A 107 -9.03 -5.57 -14.27
C ASN A 107 -7.99 -6.69 -14.51
N PHE A 108 -6.72 -6.42 -14.24
CA PHE A 108 -5.64 -7.39 -14.39
C PHE A 108 -5.40 -8.21 -13.12
N VAL A 109 -6.12 -7.93 -12.03
CA VAL A 109 -5.97 -8.66 -10.77
C VAL A 109 -6.90 -9.87 -10.77
N SER A 110 -6.33 -11.06 -10.86
CA SER A 110 -7.08 -12.32 -10.82
C SER A 110 -7.37 -12.79 -9.38
N ARG A 111 -6.45 -12.51 -8.45
CA ARG A 111 -6.57 -12.89 -7.04
C ARG A 111 -5.88 -11.87 -6.15
N ALA A 112 -6.46 -11.66 -4.97
CA ALA A 112 -5.88 -10.78 -3.94
C ALA A 112 -5.83 -11.52 -2.59
N ALA A 113 -4.78 -11.28 -1.82
CA ALA A 113 -4.64 -11.84 -0.48
C ALA A 113 -3.91 -10.87 0.45
N VAL A 114 -4.21 -10.95 1.74
CA VAL A 114 -3.50 -10.24 2.79
C VAL A 114 -2.34 -11.09 3.31
N VAL A 115 -1.14 -10.52 3.31
CA VAL A 115 0.05 -11.14 3.89
C VAL A 115 0.27 -10.58 5.28
N ALA A 116 0.07 -11.42 6.30
CA ALA A 116 0.28 -11.04 7.69
C ALA A 116 1.76 -10.70 7.97
N PRO A 117 2.05 -9.84 8.97
CA PRO A 117 3.42 -9.49 9.34
C PRO A 117 4.32 -10.70 9.64
N THR A 118 3.73 -11.78 10.19
CA THR A 118 4.43 -13.03 10.49
C THR A 118 4.83 -13.82 9.25
N ALA A 119 4.06 -13.72 8.15
CA ALA A 119 4.32 -14.39 6.88
C ALA A 119 5.23 -13.58 5.95
N LYS A 120 5.49 -12.31 6.27
CA LYS A 120 6.24 -11.37 5.44
C LYS A 120 7.64 -11.86 5.07
N SER A 121 8.38 -12.43 6.03
CA SER A 121 9.74 -12.94 5.76
C SER A 121 9.75 -14.14 4.81
N ALA A 122 8.73 -14.98 4.85
CA ALA A 122 8.57 -16.09 3.92
C ALA A 122 8.22 -15.58 2.51
N ALA A 123 7.30 -14.62 2.42
CA ALA A 123 6.86 -14.02 1.16
C ALA A 123 7.99 -13.24 0.45
N LEU A 124 8.87 -12.58 1.20
CA LEU A 124 10.04 -11.85 0.66
C LEU A 124 11.29 -12.73 0.50
N GLY A 125 11.25 -13.95 1.01
CA GLY A 125 12.37 -14.90 0.98
C GLY A 125 12.23 -15.94 -0.13
N ARG A 126 12.16 -17.21 0.27
CA ARG A 126 12.17 -18.35 -0.66
C ARG A 126 10.95 -18.45 -1.59
N GLN A 127 9.86 -17.77 -1.27
CA GLN A 127 8.63 -17.77 -2.06
C GLN A 127 8.56 -16.61 -3.05
N LEU A 128 9.56 -15.72 -3.02
CA LEU A 128 9.58 -14.54 -3.91
C LEU A 128 9.98 -14.96 -5.32
N ASP A 129 9.11 -14.67 -6.28
CA ASP A 129 9.44 -14.78 -7.69
C ASP A 129 10.31 -13.58 -8.10
N PRO A 130 11.46 -13.79 -8.77
CA PRO A 130 12.30 -12.70 -9.27
C PRO A 130 11.61 -11.73 -10.23
N ALA A 131 10.58 -12.18 -10.95
CA ALA A 131 9.79 -11.36 -11.86
C ALA A 131 8.66 -10.56 -11.16
N ALA A 132 8.41 -10.81 -9.87
CA ALA A 132 7.37 -10.11 -9.14
C ALA A 132 7.70 -8.64 -8.88
N TYR A 133 6.68 -7.77 -8.94
CA TYR A 133 6.85 -6.38 -8.53
C TYR A 133 6.74 -6.27 -7.01
N VAL A 134 7.82 -5.81 -6.36
CA VAL A 134 7.89 -5.73 -4.89
C VAL A 134 8.08 -4.30 -4.42
N GLN A 135 7.09 -3.75 -3.75
CA GLN A 135 7.19 -2.48 -3.05
C GLN A 135 7.22 -2.72 -1.53
N HIS A 136 8.41 -3.04 -1.04
CA HIS A 136 8.64 -3.37 0.37
C HIS A 136 9.05 -2.16 1.19
N ARG A 137 8.46 -2.05 2.40
CA ARG A 137 8.87 -1.08 3.43
C ARG A 137 9.15 -1.81 4.74
N PRO A 138 10.40 -1.72 5.29
CA PRO A 138 10.79 -2.45 6.50
C PRO A 138 9.94 -2.13 7.73
N TRP A 139 9.48 -0.88 7.84
CA TRP A 139 8.70 -0.39 8.98
C TRP A 139 7.19 -0.62 8.87
N VAL A 140 6.72 -1.22 7.78
CA VAL A 140 5.33 -1.59 7.58
C VAL A 140 5.20 -3.10 7.71
N GLY A 141 4.39 -3.58 8.64
CA GLY A 141 4.23 -5.00 8.93
C GLY A 141 3.51 -5.77 7.83
N PRO A 142 2.22 -5.51 7.59
CA PRO A 142 1.43 -6.27 6.65
C PRO A 142 1.69 -5.85 5.19
N MET A 143 1.26 -6.72 4.26
CA MET A 143 1.36 -6.49 2.82
C MET A 143 0.11 -6.99 2.12
N VAL A 144 -0.12 -6.49 0.91
CA VAL A 144 -1.11 -7.01 -0.04
C VAL A 144 -0.38 -7.75 -1.14
N LEU A 145 -0.84 -8.95 -1.44
CA LEU A 145 -0.46 -9.74 -2.60
C LEU A 145 -1.57 -9.63 -3.64
N LEU A 146 -1.22 -9.18 -4.85
CA LEU A 146 -2.12 -9.07 -5.99
C LEU A 146 -1.56 -9.94 -7.11
N VAL A 147 -2.21 -11.06 -7.41
CA VAL A 147 -1.83 -11.96 -8.50
C VAL A 147 -2.41 -11.39 -9.79
N LEU A 148 -1.56 -11.27 -10.79
CA LEU A 148 -1.91 -10.72 -12.08
C LEU A 148 -2.27 -11.81 -13.08
N ASP A 149 -3.15 -11.44 -14.01
CA ASP A 149 -3.49 -12.21 -15.20
C ASP A 149 -3.52 -11.23 -16.38
N ASP A 150 -2.34 -10.77 -16.76
CA ASP A 150 -2.13 -9.85 -17.88
C ASP A 150 -1.30 -10.58 -18.95
N PRO A 151 -1.86 -10.83 -20.15
CA PRO A 151 -1.13 -11.53 -21.21
C PRO A 151 0.05 -10.73 -21.78
N ASP A 152 0.07 -9.41 -21.57
CA ASP A 152 1.10 -8.51 -22.11
C ASP A 152 2.21 -8.22 -21.10
N ASP A 153 2.00 -8.51 -19.79
CA ASP A 153 3.00 -8.29 -18.72
C ASP A 153 3.40 -9.63 -18.07
N PRO A 154 4.68 -10.02 -18.14
CA PRO A 154 5.18 -11.26 -17.52
C PRO A 154 5.23 -11.20 -15.99
N THR A 155 4.83 -10.10 -15.35
CA THR A 155 4.83 -9.94 -13.90
C THR A 155 3.77 -10.84 -13.25
N PRO A 156 4.17 -11.86 -12.44
CA PRO A 156 3.19 -12.82 -11.92
C PRO A 156 2.31 -12.24 -10.81
N TYR A 157 2.88 -11.34 -9.99
CA TYR A 157 2.15 -10.69 -8.90
C TYR A 157 2.83 -9.42 -8.39
N TRP A 158 2.04 -8.58 -7.72
CA TRP A 158 2.53 -7.43 -6.95
C TRP A 158 2.49 -7.73 -5.47
N LEU A 159 3.54 -7.35 -4.76
CA LEU A 159 3.64 -7.46 -3.31
C LEU A 159 3.91 -6.07 -2.71
N VAL A 160 2.88 -5.46 -2.14
CA VAL A 160 2.88 -4.05 -1.71
C VAL A 160 2.72 -3.95 -0.21
N SER A 161 3.64 -3.23 0.47
CA SER A 161 3.51 -2.91 1.89
C SER A 161 2.45 -1.85 2.12
N THR A 162 1.47 -2.13 2.97
CA THR A 162 0.44 -1.21 3.43
C THR A 162 0.08 -1.52 4.89
N ARG A 163 -0.33 -0.51 5.67
CA ARG A 163 -0.76 -0.70 7.06
C ARG A 163 -2.17 -1.24 7.16
N GLU A 164 -2.98 -0.99 6.14
CA GLU A 164 -4.40 -1.31 6.09
C GLU A 164 -4.74 -2.09 4.81
N PRO A 165 -4.24 -3.33 4.70
CA PRO A 165 -4.39 -4.15 3.50
C PRO A 165 -5.86 -4.39 3.13
N GLU A 166 -6.73 -4.56 4.12
CA GLU A 166 -8.15 -4.79 3.90
C GLU A 166 -8.86 -3.56 3.29
N GLN A 167 -8.47 -2.35 3.71
CA GLN A 167 -9.02 -1.12 3.13
C GLN A 167 -8.55 -0.92 1.68
N VAL A 168 -7.30 -1.28 1.37
CA VAL A 168 -6.81 -1.26 -0.02
C VAL A 168 -7.62 -2.21 -0.88
N LEU A 169 -7.85 -3.46 -0.42
CA LEU A 169 -8.66 -4.44 -1.14
C LEU A 169 -10.11 -4.00 -1.29
N ALA A 170 -10.70 -3.46 -0.24
CA ALA A 170 -12.06 -2.91 -0.29
C ALA A 170 -12.18 -1.74 -1.28
N ALA A 171 -11.19 -0.84 -1.31
CA ALA A 171 -11.15 0.28 -2.25
C ALA A 171 -10.98 -0.17 -3.71
N LEU A 172 -10.30 -1.30 -3.94
CA LEU A 172 -10.20 -1.96 -5.24
C LEU A 172 -11.45 -2.78 -5.61
N GLY A 173 -12.38 -2.97 -4.67
CA GLY A 173 -13.56 -3.83 -4.87
C GLY A 173 -13.24 -5.33 -4.88
N LEU A 174 -12.08 -5.73 -4.33
CA LEU A 174 -11.63 -7.11 -4.30
C LEU A 174 -11.97 -7.78 -2.96
N PRO A 175 -12.44 -9.05 -2.97
CA PRO A 175 -12.64 -9.79 -1.74
C PRO A 175 -11.28 -10.11 -1.08
N SER A 176 -11.19 -9.93 0.22
CA SER A 176 -10.05 -10.44 0.99
C SER A 176 -10.16 -11.96 1.06
N ALA A 177 -9.34 -12.69 0.34
CA ALA A 177 -9.15 -14.12 0.58
C ALA A 177 -8.35 -14.25 1.89
N GLY A 178 -9.06 -14.64 2.98
CA GLY A 178 -8.48 -15.00 4.26
C GLY A 178 -7.82 -16.37 4.23
#